data_47f1eecb65667cd30644a32f1dd1eb2a
#
_entry.id   47f1eecb65667cd30644a32f1dd1eb2a
#
_cell.length_a   1.000
_cell.length_b   1.000
_cell.length_c   1.000
_cell.angle_alpha   90.00
_cell.angle_beta   90.00
_cell.angle_gamma   90.00
#
_symmetry.space_group_name_H-M   'P 1'
#
loop_
_entity.id
_entity.type
_entity.pdbx_description
1 polymer ?
#
loop_
_entity_poly.entity_id
_entity_poly.type
_entity_poly.pdbx_seq_one_letter_code
_entity_poly.pdbx_strand_id
1 'polypeptide(L)'
;ILDTYVINNGRQNSVKLVGITASFFETSNISIDKGKNFTKHQLRNALPVCIIGKKIEKKLFTGESAIGKQIKVKDVWLQVIGVIEEKFISENAQENLGIRDLNQDVYIPIKTFLVRYKDRKIISDKPIDTGGGMVFFSGNQGGPKKRIPRGNYHQIDKLVVQVENSSELNATADLLSRMLKRRHNDMIDFEISIPIQLLKQQQKTKQIFNIVLSIIAGISLLIGGIGIMNIMLASVLERTKEI
;
A
#
# COMPACT_ATOMS: atom_id res chain seq x y z
N ILE A 1 9.18 -3.79 -6.47
CA ILE A 1 9.76 -3.40 -5.17
C ILE A 1 11.16 -3.96 -5.08
N LEU A 2 12.11 -3.16 -4.56
CA LEU A 2 13.51 -3.54 -4.40
C LEU A 2 14.00 -3.06 -3.02
N ASP A 3 14.51 -3.98 -2.20
CA ASP A 3 15.20 -3.62 -0.97
C ASP A 3 16.61 -3.14 -1.34
N THR A 4 16.96 -1.95 -0.87
CA THR A 4 18.20 -1.27 -1.22
C THR A 4 18.59 -0.26 -0.15
N TYR A 5 19.61 0.52 -0.43
CA TYR A 5 20.03 1.63 0.43
C TYR A 5 20.03 2.95 -0.34
N VAL A 6 19.82 4.01 0.39
CA VAL A 6 19.94 5.39 -0.09
C VAL A 6 21.10 6.07 0.60
N ILE A 7 21.84 6.84 -0.17
CA ILE A 7 23.01 7.58 0.32
C ILE A 7 22.82 9.06 0.02
N ASN A 8 23.11 9.90 1.02
CA ASN A 8 23.21 11.35 0.86
C ASN A 8 24.24 11.89 1.85
N ASN A 9 25.21 12.68 1.37
CA ASN A 9 26.25 13.32 2.17
C ASN A 9 26.93 12.37 3.19
N GLY A 10 27.30 11.17 2.74
CA GLY A 10 27.97 10.16 3.58
C GLY A 10 27.03 9.41 4.56
N ARG A 11 25.77 9.77 4.65
CA ARG A 11 24.77 9.04 5.44
C ARG A 11 24.09 7.99 4.58
N GLN A 12 24.01 6.78 5.10
CA GLN A 12 23.35 5.64 4.45
C GLN A 12 22.14 5.19 5.26
N ASN A 13 21.03 4.87 4.59
CA ASN A 13 19.86 4.29 5.22
C ASN A 13 19.28 3.17 4.35
N SER A 14 18.83 2.08 4.97
CA SER A 14 18.11 1.01 4.27
C SER A 14 16.71 1.48 3.93
N VAL A 15 16.29 1.26 2.69
CA VAL A 15 15.00 1.70 2.16
C VAL A 15 14.43 0.68 1.20
N LYS A 16 13.12 0.74 0.99
CA LYS A 16 12.48 0.03 -0.11
C LYS A 16 12.23 0.99 -1.26
N LEU A 17 12.79 0.67 -2.41
CA LEU A 17 12.55 1.39 -3.64
C LEU A 17 11.30 0.83 -4.31
N VAL A 18 10.30 1.66 -4.53
CA VAL A 18 9.00 1.28 -5.06
C VAL A 18 8.71 2.01 -6.35
N GLY A 19 8.57 1.26 -7.44
CA GLY A 19 8.09 1.81 -8.72
C GLY A 19 6.57 1.93 -8.70
N ILE A 20 6.04 3.13 -8.90
CA ILE A 20 4.61 3.42 -8.79
C ILE A 20 4.04 4.05 -10.06
N THR A 21 2.71 3.95 -10.20
CA THR A 21 1.90 4.65 -11.20
C THR A 21 1.38 5.98 -10.65
N ALA A 22 0.79 6.82 -11.51
CA ALA A 22 0.26 8.12 -11.12
C ALA A 22 -0.81 8.05 -10.02
N SER A 23 -1.69 7.05 -10.10
CA SER A 23 -2.82 6.86 -9.20
C SER A 23 -2.47 6.22 -7.85
N PHE A 24 -1.20 5.81 -7.65
CA PHE A 24 -0.80 5.07 -6.46
C PHE A 24 -1.10 5.84 -5.16
N PHE A 25 -0.77 7.11 -5.10
CA PHE A 25 -0.95 7.92 -3.89
C PHE A 25 -2.43 8.11 -3.55
N GLU A 26 -3.27 8.35 -4.56
CA GLU A 26 -4.72 8.48 -4.41
C GLU A 26 -5.34 7.15 -3.94
N THR A 27 -5.04 6.04 -4.64
CA THR A 27 -5.56 4.71 -4.30
C THR A 27 -5.11 4.22 -2.93
N SER A 28 -3.90 4.60 -2.50
CA SER A 28 -3.35 4.23 -1.19
C SER A 28 -3.67 5.25 -0.09
N ASN A 29 -4.44 6.31 -0.41
CA ASN A 29 -4.77 7.40 0.49
C ASN A 29 -3.52 7.98 1.19
N ILE A 30 -2.49 8.28 0.39
CA ILE A 30 -1.23 8.86 0.85
C ILE A 30 -1.17 10.32 0.40
N SER A 31 -1.06 11.23 1.35
CA SER A 31 -0.91 12.66 1.10
C SER A 31 0.57 13.04 0.95
N ILE A 32 0.83 14.09 0.17
CA ILE A 32 2.15 14.68 0.03
C ILE A 32 2.22 15.89 0.96
N ASP A 33 3.15 15.87 1.91
CA ASP A 33 3.39 16.94 2.88
C ASP A 33 4.11 18.12 2.23
N LYS A 34 5.17 17.83 1.46
CA LYS A 34 5.99 18.86 0.81
C LYS A 34 6.25 18.50 -0.65
N GLY A 35 6.25 19.49 -1.51
CA GLY A 35 6.54 19.30 -2.93
C GLY A 35 5.32 18.97 -3.77
N LYS A 36 5.52 18.15 -4.82
CA LYS A 36 4.47 17.82 -5.80
C LYS A 36 4.50 16.34 -6.17
N ASN A 37 3.35 15.84 -6.64
CA ASN A 37 3.25 14.49 -7.22
C ASN A 37 3.95 14.45 -8.60
N PHE A 38 4.18 13.24 -9.09
CA PHE A 38 4.77 13.02 -10.42
C PHE A 38 3.90 13.63 -11.53
N THR A 39 4.53 14.37 -12.42
CA THR A 39 3.87 14.86 -13.61
C THR A 39 3.76 13.77 -14.68
N LYS A 40 2.77 13.90 -15.58
CA LYS A 40 2.62 12.95 -16.71
C LYS A 40 3.89 12.84 -17.55
N HIS A 41 4.63 13.96 -17.72
CA HIS A 41 5.90 14.01 -18.44
C HIS A 41 6.98 13.17 -17.75
N GLN A 42 7.14 13.30 -16.41
CA GLN A 42 8.10 12.53 -15.62
C GLN A 42 7.82 11.02 -15.66
N LEU A 43 6.53 10.65 -15.58
CA LEU A 43 6.10 9.25 -15.66
C LEU A 43 6.35 8.64 -17.05
N ARG A 44 6.08 9.39 -18.13
CA ARG A 44 6.24 8.89 -19.51
C ARG A 44 7.70 8.73 -19.92
N ASN A 45 8.54 9.68 -19.52
CA ASN A 45 9.95 9.78 -19.97
C ASN A 45 10.94 9.10 -19.00
N ALA A 46 10.46 8.37 -18.01
CA ALA A 46 11.33 7.67 -17.05
C ALA A 46 12.38 8.59 -16.41
N LEU A 47 11.99 9.82 -16.03
CA LEU A 47 12.92 10.78 -15.44
C LEU A 47 13.42 10.30 -14.06
N PRO A 48 14.67 10.61 -13.68
CA PRO A 48 15.27 10.20 -12.42
C PRO A 48 14.79 11.10 -11.27
N VAL A 49 13.51 11.04 -10.96
CA VAL A 49 12.87 11.79 -9.87
C VAL A 49 12.29 10.84 -8.85
N CYS A 50 12.22 11.27 -7.58
CA CYS A 50 11.67 10.46 -6.50
C CYS A 50 10.85 11.28 -5.51
N ILE A 51 9.95 10.61 -4.83
CA ILE A 51 9.24 11.08 -3.64
C ILE A 51 9.68 10.20 -2.48
N ILE A 52 10.02 10.79 -1.36
CA ILE A 52 10.58 10.06 -0.21
C ILE A 52 9.64 10.05 0.98
N GLY A 53 9.77 9.02 1.80
CA GLY A 53 9.06 8.92 3.07
C GLY A 53 9.60 9.90 4.11
N LYS A 54 8.75 10.28 5.08
CA LYS A 54 9.09 11.26 6.12
C LYS A 54 10.26 10.83 7.01
N LYS A 55 10.39 9.55 7.31
CA LYS A 55 11.53 9.03 8.09
C LYS A 55 12.84 9.17 7.33
N ILE A 56 12.81 9.07 6.00
CA ILE A 56 14.00 9.27 5.14
C ILE A 56 14.40 10.74 5.14
N GLU A 57 13.44 11.69 5.01
CA GLU A 57 13.72 13.12 5.12
C GLU A 57 14.44 13.41 6.44
N LYS A 58 13.88 12.96 7.57
CA LYS A 58 14.45 13.19 8.91
C LYS A 58 15.87 12.63 9.07
N LYS A 59 16.15 11.46 8.50
CA LYS A 59 17.45 10.77 8.64
C LYS A 59 18.54 11.33 7.72
N LEU A 60 18.20 11.68 6.48
CA LEU A 60 19.19 12.10 5.48
C LEU A 60 19.37 13.61 5.42
N PHE A 61 18.32 14.39 5.72
CA PHE A 61 18.31 15.84 5.56
C PHE A 61 18.04 16.55 6.90
N THR A 62 18.87 16.32 7.89
CA THR A 62 18.69 16.88 9.23
C THR A 62 18.59 18.41 9.20
N GLY A 63 17.36 18.94 9.35
CA GLY A 63 17.09 20.37 9.40
C GLY A 63 17.02 21.10 8.06
N GLU A 64 17.28 20.42 6.94
CA GLU A 64 17.24 21.02 5.60
C GLU A 64 16.09 20.46 4.76
N SER A 65 15.58 21.27 3.83
CA SER A 65 14.59 20.78 2.85
C SER A 65 15.20 19.75 1.93
N ALA A 66 14.53 18.60 1.80
CA ALA A 66 14.93 17.55 0.86
C ALA A 66 14.58 17.89 -0.60
N ILE A 67 13.61 18.79 -0.83
CA ILE A 67 13.09 19.09 -2.16
C ILE A 67 14.16 19.76 -3.04
N GLY A 68 14.30 19.26 -4.26
CA GLY A 68 15.28 19.74 -5.23
C GLY A 68 16.68 19.12 -5.08
N LYS A 69 16.98 18.49 -3.93
CA LYS A 69 18.26 17.82 -3.68
C LYS A 69 18.31 16.46 -4.35
N GLN A 70 19.53 15.96 -4.55
CA GLN A 70 19.75 14.64 -5.13
C GLN A 70 20.11 13.62 -4.05
N ILE A 71 19.61 12.42 -4.19
CA ILE A 71 19.97 11.25 -3.40
C ILE A 71 20.46 10.14 -4.31
N LYS A 72 21.45 9.39 -3.86
CA LYS A 72 21.94 8.23 -4.58
C LYS A 72 21.23 6.99 -4.05
N VAL A 73 20.48 6.31 -4.91
CA VAL A 73 19.83 5.06 -4.58
C VAL A 73 20.52 3.97 -5.40
N LYS A 74 21.24 3.06 -4.72
CA LYS A 74 22.16 2.12 -5.38
C LYS A 74 23.13 2.88 -6.28
N ASP A 75 23.02 2.75 -7.59
CA ASP A 75 23.93 3.36 -8.58
C ASP A 75 23.33 4.57 -9.32
N VAL A 76 22.09 4.95 -8.99
CA VAL A 76 21.36 6.00 -9.71
C VAL A 76 21.14 7.22 -8.83
N TRP A 77 21.43 8.40 -9.36
CA TRP A 77 21.07 9.66 -8.74
C TRP A 77 19.63 10.02 -9.05
N LEU A 78 18.86 10.33 -8.03
CA LEU A 78 17.46 10.70 -8.11
C LEU A 78 17.26 12.07 -7.48
N GLN A 79 16.50 12.94 -8.15
CA GLN A 79 16.11 14.24 -7.61
C GLN A 79 14.84 14.10 -6.78
N VAL A 80 14.86 14.59 -5.55
CA VAL A 80 13.69 14.61 -4.66
C VAL A 80 12.74 15.71 -5.09
N ILE A 81 11.50 15.35 -5.43
CA ILE A 81 10.45 16.30 -5.83
C ILE A 81 9.33 16.44 -4.81
N GLY A 82 9.24 15.52 -3.86
CA GLY A 82 8.23 15.54 -2.81
C GLY A 82 8.58 14.66 -1.63
N VAL A 83 7.87 14.91 -0.53
CA VAL A 83 7.93 14.14 0.71
C VAL A 83 6.51 13.77 1.09
N ILE A 84 6.25 12.50 1.40
CA ILE A 84 4.93 12.07 1.85
C ILE A 84 4.69 12.50 3.30
N GLU A 85 3.41 12.68 3.63
CA GLU A 85 2.97 12.89 5.01
C GLU A 85 3.31 11.69 5.90
N GLU A 86 3.65 11.95 7.16
CA GLU A 86 3.99 10.91 8.11
C GLU A 86 2.72 10.12 8.50
N LYS A 87 2.68 8.84 8.16
CA LYS A 87 1.62 7.95 8.63
C LYS A 87 2.12 7.16 9.83
N PHE A 88 1.46 7.35 10.96
CA PHE A 88 1.69 6.54 12.14
C PHE A 88 1.01 5.18 11.99
N ILE A 89 1.81 4.14 11.79
CA ILE A 89 1.37 2.77 11.79
C ILE A 89 1.95 2.15 13.05
N SER A 90 1.09 1.68 13.96
CA SER A 90 1.55 1.02 15.18
C SER A 90 2.33 -0.25 14.84
N GLU A 91 3.35 -0.58 15.64
CA GLU A 91 4.15 -1.80 15.45
C GLU A 91 3.28 -3.05 15.45
N ASN A 92 2.26 -3.10 16.31
CA ASN A 92 1.29 -4.19 16.34
C ASN A 92 0.50 -4.33 15.03
N ALA A 93 0.21 -3.24 14.34
CA ALA A 93 -0.46 -3.27 13.04
C ALA A 93 0.50 -3.75 11.92
N GLN A 94 1.78 -3.44 12.03
CA GLN A 94 2.79 -3.94 11.08
C GLN A 94 2.97 -5.45 11.22
N GLU A 95 3.10 -5.98 12.45
CA GLU A 95 3.33 -7.40 12.70
C GLU A 95 2.08 -8.25 12.45
N ASN A 96 0.91 -7.83 12.97
CA ASN A 96 -0.30 -8.64 12.92
C ASN A 96 -1.07 -8.52 11.60
N LEU A 97 -0.98 -7.38 10.89
CA LEU A 97 -1.74 -7.12 9.67
C LEU A 97 -0.84 -7.07 8.41
N GLY A 98 0.46 -7.24 8.55
CA GLY A 98 1.41 -7.16 7.45
C GLY A 98 1.43 -5.78 6.77
N ILE A 99 1.03 -4.72 7.48
CA ILE A 99 1.00 -3.35 6.94
C ILE A 99 2.42 -2.81 6.96
N ARG A 100 2.94 -2.49 5.79
CA ARG A 100 4.29 -1.97 5.62
C ARG A 100 4.42 -0.52 6.07
N ASP A 101 5.54 -0.16 6.71
CA ASP A 101 5.88 1.23 7.02
C ASP A 101 6.26 2.01 5.76
N LEU A 102 5.32 2.80 5.27
CA LEU A 102 5.48 3.62 4.06
C LEU A 102 6.44 4.80 4.26
N ASN A 103 6.75 5.18 5.51
CA ASN A 103 7.64 6.30 5.82
C ASN A 103 9.11 6.03 5.50
N GLN A 104 9.48 4.76 5.29
CA GLN A 104 10.85 4.33 4.95
C GLN A 104 11.02 3.99 3.47
N ASP A 105 10.04 4.29 2.64
CA ASP A 105 10.05 3.97 1.21
C ASP A 105 10.52 5.16 0.37
N VAL A 106 11.17 4.84 -0.75
CA VAL A 106 11.47 5.76 -1.84
C VAL A 106 10.59 5.40 -3.02
N TYR A 107 9.79 6.34 -3.48
CA TYR A 107 8.86 6.16 -4.60
C TYR A 107 9.45 6.75 -5.86
N ILE A 108 9.41 6.01 -6.95
CA ILE A 108 9.85 6.48 -8.28
C ILE A 108 8.82 6.09 -9.35
N PRO A 109 8.82 6.73 -10.52
CA PRO A 109 7.99 6.29 -11.64
C PRO A 109 8.29 4.84 -12.02
N ILE A 110 7.26 4.02 -12.27
CA ILE A 110 7.42 2.62 -12.62
C ILE A 110 8.33 2.41 -13.84
N LYS A 111 8.25 3.31 -14.83
CA LYS A 111 9.14 3.26 -16.00
C LYS A 111 10.59 3.51 -15.63
N THR A 112 10.85 4.47 -14.72
CA THR A 112 12.20 4.74 -14.20
C THR A 112 12.74 3.52 -13.47
N PHE A 113 11.90 2.84 -12.67
CA PHE A 113 12.28 1.63 -11.98
C PHE A 113 12.68 0.51 -12.95
N LEU A 114 11.87 0.25 -13.97
CA LEU A 114 12.13 -0.80 -14.95
C LEU A 114 13.37 -0.52 -15.80
N VAL A 115 13.57 0.72 -16.24
CA VAL A 115 14.69 1.09 -17.11
C VAL A 115 16.03 1.14 -16.35
N ARG A 116 16.04 1.64 -15.10
CA ARG A 116 17.30 1.95 -14.40
C ARG A 116 17.71 0.93 -13.35
N TYR A 117 16.77 0.17 -12.78
CA TYR A 117 17.06 -0.74 -11.68
C TYR A 117 16.83 -2.21 -12.00
N LYS A 118 15.80 -2.52 -12.77
CA LYS A 118 15.44 -3.90 -13.04
C LYS A 118 14.75 -4.01 -14.40
N ASP A 119 15.54 -4.10 -15.46
CA ASP A 119 15.00 -4.45 -16.77
C ASP A 119 14.65 -5.95 -16.78
N ARG A 120 13.37 -6.25 -16.58
CA ARG A 120 12.85 -7.62 -16.60
C ARG A 120 12.66 -8.17 -18.04
N LYS A 121 12.90 -7.34 -19.06
CA LYS A 121 12.91 -7.80 -20.46
C LYS A 121 14.19 -8.51 -20.81
N ILE A 122 15.29 -8.19 -20.13
CA ILE A 122 16.58 -8.86 -20.34
C ILE A 122 16.59 -10.11 -19.45
N ILE A 123 16.00 -11.18 -19.95
CA ILE A 123 16.26 -12.51 -19.39
C ILE A 123 17.58 -12.92 -20.00
N SER A 124 18.61 -12.98 -19.16
CA SER A 124 19.84 -13.61 -19.51
C SER A 124 19.55 -15.10 -19.71
N ASP A 125 19.65 -15.58 -20.93
CA ASP A 125 19.59 -17.01 -21.28
C ASP A 125 20.79 -17.81 -20.71
N LYS A 126 21.61 -17.17 -19.87
CA LYS A 126 22.68 -17.88 -19.16
C LYS A 126 22.07 -18.62 -17.98
N PRO A 127 22.10 -19.96 -17.99
CA PRO A 127 21.81 -20.72 -16.78
C PRO A 127 22.79 -20.24 -15.71
N ILE A 128 22.26 -19.81 -14.56
CA ILE A 128 23.06 -19.56 -13.37
C ILE A 128 23.57 -20.93 -12.93
N ASP A 129 24.81 -21.20 -13.26
CA ASP A 129 25.52 -22.40 -12.84
C ASP A 129 25.82 -22.25 -11.34
N THR A 130 24.88 -22.71 -10.53
CA THR A 130 25.02 -22.76 -9.09
C THR A 130 25.65 -24.11 -8.74
N GLY A 131 26.97 -24.17 -8.75
CA GLY A 131 27.69 -25.28 -8.15
C GLY A 131 28.41 -26.20 -9.13
N GLY A 132 29.71 -26.24 -8.96
CA GLY A 132 30.67 -27.01 -9.74
C GLY A 132 30.27 -28.47 -9.98
N GLY A 133 30.12 -28.80 -11.23
CA GLY A 133 30.03 -30.14 -11.72
C GLY A 133 30.67 -30.19 -13.10
N MET A 134 31.73 -30.97 -13.26
CA MET A 134 32.41 -31.21 -14.53
C MET A 134 31.39 -31.64 -15.60
N VAL A 135 31.35 -30.91 -16.68
CA VAL A 135 30.57 -31.28 -17.87
C VAL A 135 31.40 -32.26 -18.67
N PHE A 136 31.09 -33.56 -18.57
CA PHE A 136 31.55 -34.55 -19.52
C PHE A 136 30.72 -34.40 -20.82
N PHE A 137 31.39 -34.05 -21.89
CA PHE A 137 30.85 -34.18 -23.24
C PHE A 137 30.69 -35.66 -23.57
N SER A 138 29.48 -36.17 -23.54
CA SER A 138 29.15 -37.45 -24.17
C SER A 138 28.09 -37.19 -25.22
N GLY A 139 28.39 -37.72 -26.43
CA GLY A 139 27.63 -37.47 -27.65
C GLY A 139 26.22 -38.04 -27.66
N ASN A 140 25.41 -37.32 -28.38
CA ASN A 140 24.30 -37.74 -29.22
C ASN A 140 23.32 -38.80 -28.70
N GLN A 141 22.20 -38.32 -28.08
CA GLN A 141 20.90 -38.96 -28.20
C GLN A 141 19.79 -37.93 -27.94
N GLY A 142 18.87 -37.78 -28.91
CA GLY A 142 17.75 -36.86 -28.90
C GLY A 142 16.70 -37.21 -27.85
N GLY A 143 16.92 -36.73 -26.62
CA GLY A 143 15.90 -36.71 -25.58
C GLY A 143 15.02 -35.46 -25.72
N PRO A 144 13.76 -35.51 -25.27
CA PRO A 144 12.88 -34.35 -25.35
C PRO A 144 13.53 -33.15 -24.58
N LYS A 145 13.82 -32.09 -25.34
CA LYS A 145 14.32 -30.83 -24.75
C LYS A 145 13.35 -30.42 -23.67
N LYS A 146 13.74 -30.58 -22.39
CA LYS A 146 13.05 -29.95 -21.26
C LYS A 146 12.93 -28.45 -21.60
N ARG A 147 11.72 -28.02 -21.90
CA ARG A 147 11.41 -26.60 -22.03
C ARG A 147 11.75 -25.96 -20.70
N ILE A 148 12.84 -25.23 -20.66
CA ILE A 148 13.19 -24.37 -19.52
C ILE A 148 11.99 -23.45 -19.35
N PRO A 149 11.40 -23.35 -18.14
CA PRO A 149 10.30 -22.44 -17.90
C PRO A 149 10.78 -21.04 -18.31
N ARG A 150 10.13 -20.46 -19.31
CA ARG A 150 10.38 -19.07 -19.70
C ARG A 150 10.20 -18.24 -18.45
N GLY A 151 11.25 -17.57 -18.01
CA GLY A 151 11.22 -16.73 -16.80
C GLY A 151 10.06 -15.76 -16.85
N ASN A 152 9.53 -15.49 -15.70
CA ASN A 152 8.31 -14.72 -15.51
C ASN A 152 8.49 -13.29 -16.05
N TYR A 153 7.85 -12.99 -17.19
CA TYR A 153 7.91 -11.69 -17.88
C TYR A 153 7.11 -10.59 -17.17
N HIS A 154 6.63 -10.82 -15.95
CA HIS A 154 5.80 -9.87 -15.25
C HIS A 154 6.59 -8.62 -14.87
N GLN A 155 6.17 -7.50 -15.42
CA GLN A 155 6.73 -6.17 -15.10
C GLN A 155 6.16 -5.61 -13.80
N ILE A 156 5.02 -6.14 -13.34
CA ILE A 156 4.27 -5.66 -12.19
C ILE A 156 4.34 -6.70 -11.07
N ASP A 157 4.81 -6.29 -9.89
CA ASP A 157 4.85 -7.14 -8.70
C ASP A 157 3.54 -7.11 -7.92
N LYS A 158 2.85 -5.97 -7.92
CA LYS A 158 1.62 -5.76 -7.16
C LYS A 158 0.67 -4.83 -7.89
N LEU A 159 -0.57 -5.24 -8.00
CA LEU A 159 -1.68 -4.41 -8.47
C LEU A 159 -2.60 -4.13 -7.29
N VAL A 160 -2.93 -2.87 -7.07
CA VAL A 160 -3.90 -2.45 -6.06
C VAL A 160 -5.16 -1.98 -6.77
N VAL A 161 -6.28 -2.57 -6.42
CA VAL A 161 -7.60 -2.21 -6.97
C VAL A 161 -8.43 -1.64 -5.83
N GLN A 162 -8.96 -0.45 -6.03
CA GLN A 162 -9.89 0.19 -5.10
C GLN A 162 -11.31 -0.11 -5.53
N VAL A 163 -12.12 -0.57 -4.58
CA VAL A 163 -13.55 -0.84 -4.76
C VAL A 163 -14.33 0.18 -3.94
N GLU A 164 -15.41 0.71 -4.48
CA GLU A 164 -16.21 1.75 -3.84
C GLU A 164 -16.92 1.22 -2.59
N ASN A 165 -17.56 0.05 -2.72
CA ASN A 165 -18.32 -0.55 -1.63
C ASN A 165 -17.68 -1.85 -1.12
N SER A 166 -17.56 -1.98 0.20
CA SER A 166 -17.02 -3.21 0.83
C SER A 166 -17.86 -4.46 0.53
N SER A 167 -19.14 -4.32 0.23
CA SER A 167 -20.03 -5.43 -0.15
C SER A 167 -19.69 -6.06 -1.50
N GLU A 168 -19.05 -5.30 -2.38
CA GLU A 168 -18.71 -5.72 -3.75
C GLU A 168 -17.30 -6.34 -3.85
N LEU A 169 -16.53 -6.33 -2.75
CA LEU A 169 -15.15 -6.81 -2.73
C LEU A 169 -15.02 -8.25 -3.20
N ASN A 170 -15.87 -9.16 -2.72
CA ASN A 170 -15.80 -10.56 -3.09
C ASN A 170 -16.16 -10.77 -4.57
N ALA A 171 -17.23 -10.11 -5.04
CA ALA A 171 -17.64 -10.18 -6.45
C ALA A 171 -16.55 -9.61 -7.38
N THR A 172 -15.92 -8.50 -6.99
CA THR A 172 -14.81 -7.90 -7.74
C THR A 172 -13.58 -8.80 -7.75
N ALA A 173 -13.25 -9.44 -6.62
CA ALA A 173 -12.14 -10.38 -6.55
C ALA A 173 -12.34 -11.60 -7.46
N ASP A 174 -13.56 -12.17 -7.48
CA ASP A 174 -13.91 -13.28 -8.35
C ASP A 174 -13.82 -12.89 -9.83
N LEU A 175 -14.30 -11.70 -10.17
CA LEU A 175 -14.21 -11.16 -11.53
C LEU A 175 -12.76 -10.97 -11.96
N LEU A 176 -11.93 -10.38 -11.10
CA LEU A 176 -10.50 -10.20 -11.34
C LEU A 176 -9.78 -11.53 -11.50
N SER A 177 -10.09 -12.51 -10.64
CA SER A 177 -9.53 -13.86 -10.73
C SER A 177 -9.79 -14.51 -12.08
N ARG A 178 -11.06 -14.50 -12.54
CA ARG A 178 -11.45 -15.03 -13.84
C ARG A 178 -10.78 -14.28 -14.99
N MET A 179 -10.68 -12.96 -14.91
CA MET A 179 -10.05 -12.14 -15.93
C MET A 179 -8.54 -12.41 -16.03
N LEU A 180 -7.85 -12.46 -14.90
CA LEU A 180 -6.42 -12.75 -14.84
C LEU A 180 -6.13 -14.17 -15.34
N LYS A 181 -6.89 -15.15 -14.86
CA LYS A 181 -6.76 -16.54 -15.31
C LYS A 181 -6.88 -16.68 -16.83
N ARG A 182 -7.89 -16.03 -17.43
CA ARG A 182 -8.04 -16.01 -18.89
C ARG A 182 -6.86 -15.35 -19.60
N ARG A 183 -6.31 -14.25 -19.05
CA ARG A 183 -5.18 -13.53 -19.64
C ARG A 183 -3.86 -14.28 -19.53
N HIS A 184 -3.71 -15.10 -18.49
CA HIS A 184 -2.53 -15.89 -18.20
C HIS A 184 -2.63 -17.34 -18.73
N ASN A 185 -3.52 -17.60 -19.69
CA ASN A 185 -3.72 -18.92 -20.29
C ASN A 185 -3.96 -20.02 -19.24
N ASP A 186 -4.86 -19.77 -18.30
CA ASP A 186 -5.20 -20.64 -17.17
C ASP A 186 -4.05 -20.94 -16.18
N MET A 187 -2.91 -20.27 -16.32
CA MET A 187 -1.85 -20.37 -15.31
C MET A 187 -2.19 -19.53 -14.07
N ILE A 188 -2.06 -20.13 -12.89
CA ILE A 188 -2.26 -19.46 -11.60
C ILE A 188 -0.90 -18.99 -11.12
N ASP A 189 -0.50 -17.79 -11.55
CA ASP A 189 0.75 -17.12 -11.21
C ASP A 189 0.51 -15.81 -10.43
N PHE A 190 -0.68 -15.64 -9.91
CA PHE A 190 -1.11 -14.48 -9.12
C PHE A 190 -1.84 -14.91 -7.85
N GLU A 191 -1.77 -14.08 -6.84
CA GLU A 191 -2.51 -14.21 -5.59
C GLU A 191 -3.38 -12.97 -5.36
N ILE A 192 -4.64 -13.17 -5.01
CA ILE A 192 -5.57 -12.10 -4.66
C ILE A 192 -5.70 -12.06 -3.14
N SER A 193 -5.20 -10.99 -2.54
CA SER A 193 -5.30 -10.75 -1.10
C SER A 193 -6.36 -9.70 -0.81
N ILE A 194 -7.36 -10.08 -0.03
CA ILE A 194 -8.38 -9.16 0.48
C ILE A 194 -8.14 -8.98 1.97
N PRO A 195 -8.02 -7.73 2.50
CA PRO A 195 -7.76 -7.49 3.92
C PRO A 195 -9.04 -7.72 4.76
N ILE A 196 -9.54 -8.96 4.79
CA ILE A 196 -10.79 -9.36 5.45
C ILE A 196 -10.76 -9.05 6.96
N GLN A 197 -9.61 -9.19 7.60
CA GLN A 197 -9.46 -8.90 9.03
C GLN A 197 -9.71 -7.42 9.35
N LEU A 198 -9.18 -6.51 8.52
CA LEU A 198 -9.43 -5.07 8.65
C LEU A 198 -10.90 -4.73 8.47
N LEU A 199 -11.56 -5.33 7.48
CA LEU A 199 -13.00 -5.15 7.24
C LEU A 199 -13.84 -5.64 8.41
N LYS A 200 -13.53 -6.81 8.96
CA LYS A 200 -14.21 -7.36 10.16
C LYS A 200 -14.01 -6.45 11.37
N GLN A 201 -12.81 -5.91 11.56
CA GLN A 201 -12.52 -4.99 12.66
C GLN A 201 -13.31 -3.67 12.51
N GLN A 202 -13.38 -3.12 11.31
CA GLN A 202 -14.22 -1.94 11.05
C GLN A 202 -15.69 -2.19 11.31
N GLN A 203 -16.22 -3.34 10.91
CA GLN A 203 -17.61 -3.73 11.18
C GLN A 203 -17.89 -3.85 12.67
N LYS A 204 -17.00 -4.52 13.44
CA LYS A 204 -17.11 -4.61 14.89
C LYS A 204 -17.09 -3.25 15.56
N THR A 205 -16.19 -2.36 15.13
CA THR A 205 -16.13 -1.00 15.66
C THR A 205 -17.42 -0.24 15.41
N LYS A 206 -17.99 -0.30 14.20
CA LYS A 206 -19.28 0.31 13.88
C LYS A 206 -20.42 -0.24 14.76
N GLN A 207 -20.46 -1.55 15.00
CA GLN A 207 -21.45 -2.19 15.87
C GLN A 207 -21.34 -1.69 17.31
N ILE A 208 -20.13 -1.61 17.86
CA ILE A 208 -19.88 -1.09 19.21
C ILE A 208 -20.34 0.37 19.28
N PHE A 209 -19.99 1.22 18.31
CA PHE A 209 -20.45 2.61 18.27
C PHE A 209 -21.97 2.71 18.25
N ASN A 210 -22.68 1.91 17.45
CA ASN A 210 -24.12 1.92 17.39
C ASN A 210 -24.75 1.51 18.72
N ILE A 211 -24.20 0.50 19.41
CA ILE A 211 -24.66 0.07 20.72
C ILE A 211 -24.49 1.18 21.74
N VAL A 212 -23.30 1.78 21.81
CA VAL A 212 -23.01 2.87 22.74
C VAL A 212 -23.94 4.07 22.52
N LEU A 213 -24.11 4.49 21.27
CA LEU A 213 -25.02 5.58 20.93
C LEU A 213 -26.47 5.26 21.29
N SER A 214 -26.91 4.02 21.08
CA SER A 214 -28.26 3.55 21.45
C SER A 214 -28.47 3.59 22.97
N ILE A 215 -27.47 3.19 23.76
CA ILE A 215 -27.53 3.27 25.23
C ILE A 215 -27.61 4.71 25.69
N ILE A 216 -26.77 5.60 25.15
CA ILE A 216 -26.78 7.03 25.49
C ILE A 216 -28.13 7.66 25.15
N ALA A 217 -28.67 7.36 23.97
CA ALA A 217 -29.99 7.86 23.55
C ALA A 217 -31.09 7.33 24.47
N GLY A 218 -31.05 6.04 24.85
CA GLY A 218 -32.00 5.44 25.79
C GLY A 218 -32.00 6.10 27.17
N ILE A 219 -30.81 6.33 27.74
CA ILE A 219 -30.66 7.02 29.02
C ILE A 219 -31.19 8.46 28.93
N SER A 220 -30.87 9.17 27.87
CA SER A 220 -31.34 10.55 27.65
C SER A 220 -32.87 10.61 27.56
N LEU A 221 -33.48 9.64 26.88
CA LEU A 221 -34.93 9.54 26.76
C LEU A 221 -35.60 9.25 28.12
N LEU A 222 -34.99 8.36 28.93
CA LEU A 222 -35.48 8.08 30.27
C LEU A 222 -35.44 9.31 31.19
N ILE A 223 -34.31 10.03 31.19
CA ILE A 223 -34.14 11.27 31.99
C ILE A 223 -35.15 12.31 31.54
N GLY A 224 -35.30 12.51 30.22
CA GLY A 224 -36.30 13.42 29.66
C GLY A 224 -37.74 13.05 30.02
N GLY A 225 -38.05 11.74 29.98
CA GLY A 225 -39.36 11.20 30.36
C GLY A 225 -39.68 11.44 31.85
N ILE A 226 -38.72 11.19 32.73
CA ILE A 226 -38.86 11.49 34.17
C ILE A 226 -39.08 13.00 34.44
N GLY A 227 -38.37 13.85 33.69
CA GLY A 227 -38.53 15.29 33.77
C GLY A 227 -39.95 15.73 33.39
N ILE A 228 -40.48 15.24 32.31
CA ILE A 228 -41.86 15.52 31.85
C ILE A 228 -42.88 15.00 32.87
N MET A 229 -42.68 13.76 33.35
CA MET A 229 -43.54 13.17 34.38
C MET A 229 -43.61 14.03 35.66
N ASN A 230 -42.47 14.53 36.14
CA ASN A 230 -42.42 15.37 37.32
C ASN A 230 -43.18 16.70 37.10
N ILE A 231 -43.04 17.32 35.95
CA ILE A 231 -43.74 18.54 35.61
C ILE A 231 -45.29 18.29 35.50
N MET A 232 -45.70 17.21 34.88
CA MET A 232 -47.10 16.82 34.80
C MET A 232 -47.72 16.54 36.17
N LEU A 233 -46.96 15.80 37.03
CA LEU A 233 -47.39 15.47 38.40
C LEU A 233 -47.60 16.75 39.20
N ALA A 234 -46.65 17.68 39.17
CA ALA A 234 -46.76 19.00 39.85
C ALA A 234 -47.97 19.76 39.34
N SER A 235 -48.20 19.85 38.05
CA SER A 235 -49.35 20.56 37.43
C SER A 235 -50.69 19.94 37.82
N VAL A 236 -50.80 18.60 37.91
CA VAL A 236 -51.99 17.91 38.37
C VAL A 236 -52.28 18.15 39.82
N LEU A 237 -51.25 18.12 40.69
CA LEU A 237 -51.36 18.37 42.12
C LEU A 237 -51.77 19.81 42.41
N GLU A 238 -51.32 20.78 41.62
CA GLU A 238 -51.70 22.20 41.77
C GLU A 238 -53.19 22.40 41.39
N ARG A 239 -53.68 21.76 40.34
CA ARG A 239 -55.10 21.83 39.95
C ARG A 239 -56.05 21.11 40.89
N THR A 240 -55.65 20.06 41.57
CA THR A 240 -56.47 19.34 42.55
C THR A 240 -56.70 20.13 43.85
N LYS A 241 -55.95 21.19 44.12
CA LYS A 241 -56.20 22.11 45.23
C LYS A 241 -57.17 23.24 44.95
N GLU A 242 -57.53 23.45 43.70
CA GLU A 242 -58.50 24.49 43.29
C GLU A 242 -59.95 23.97 43.16
N ILE A 243 -60.18 22.66 43.38
CA ILE A 243 -61.48 22.03 43.47
C ILE A 243 -61.85 21.77 44.93
#